data_bae86054866253c4b215df2abab9aafe
#
_entry.id   bae86054866253c4b215df2abab9aafe
#
_cell.length_a   1.000
_cell.length_b   1.000
_cell.length_c   1.000
_cell.angle_alpha   90.00
_cell.angle_beta   90.00
_cell.angle_gamma   90.00
#
_symmetry.space_group_name_H-M   'P 1'
#
loop_
_entity.id
_entity.type
_entity.pdbx_description
1 polymer ?
#
loop_
_entity_poly.entity_id
_entity_poly.type
_entity_poly.pdbx_seq_one_letter_code
_entity_poly.pdbx_strand_id
1 'polypeptide(L)' 'MTVDAVQEPVDENAPDLGEFTEDELAVLARVGAVLRRIRFGTVSLVVQDGRVVQIEMAEKFRLR' A
#
# COMPACT_ATOMS: atom_id res chain seq x y z
N MET A 1 10.05 -14.00 3.25
CA MET A 1 10.04 -13.36 3.10
C MET A 1 10.48 -12.49 3.45
N THR A 2 10.75 -12.10 3.43
CA THR A 2 11.14 -11.36 3.88
C THR A 2 11.05 -10.25 3.47
N VAL A 3 10.98 -9.62 3.66
CA VAL A 3 10.79 -8.60 3.35
C VAL A 3 11.58 -7.90 3.39
N ASP A 4 11.98 -7.63 3.27
CA ASP A 4 12.65 -7.01 3.32
C ASP A 4 12.87 -6.06 3.34
N ALA A 5 12.76 -5.74 3.12
CA ALA A 5 12.90 -4.99 2.98
C ALA A 5 13.15 -4.00 3.41
N VAL A 6 13.09 -3.57 3.48
CA VAL A 6 13.30 -2.63 3.79
C VAL A 6 13.00 -2.13 4.48
N GLN A 7 13.10 -2.14 4.84
CA GLN A 7 12.67 -1.66 5.45
C GLN A 7 13.13 -0.67 6.07
N GLU A 8 12.78 0.21 5.80
CA GLU A 8 13.04 1.33 6.41
C GLU A 8 12.37 1.40 7.65
N PRO A 9 12.89 1.88 8.74
CA PRO A 9 12.18 2.08 9.98
C PRO A 9 11.06 3.02 9.76
N VAL A 10 10.16 3.04 10.68
CA VAL A 10 9.06 3.97 10.60
C VAL A 10 9.60 5.36 10.53
N ASP A 11 9.11 6.11 9.59
CA ASP A 11 9.52 7.46 9.39
C ASP A 11 8.98 8.31 10.47
N GLU A 12 9.81 9.07 11.14
CA GLU A 12 9.34 9.95 12.15
C GLU A 12 8.42 10.99 11.63
N ASN A 13 8.45 11.25 10.33
CA ASN A 13 7.58 12.23 9.74
C ASN A 13 6.29 11.64 9.22
N ALA A 14 6.08 10.36 9.43
CA ALA A 14 4.83 9.76 8.97
C ALA A 14 3.67 10.35 9.75
N PRO A 15 2.58 10.70 9.11
CA PRO A 15 1.45 11.29 9.84
C PRO A 15 0.69 10.23 10.60
N ASP A 16 0.06 10.64 11.68
CA ASP A 16 -0.88 9.77 12.35
C ASP A 16 -2.12 9.64 11.49
N LEU A 17 -2.92 8.63 11.76
CA LEU A 17 -4.10 8.40 10.94
C LEU A 17 -5.00 9.62 10.88
N GLY A 18 -5.08 10.37 11.93
CA GLY A 18 -5.94 11.54 11.94
C GLY A 18 -5.40 12.70 11.15
N GLU A 19 -4.15 12.61 10.70
CA GLU A 19 -3.54 13.68 9.96
C GLU A 19 -3.51 13.47 8.48
N PHE A 20 -4.02 12.34 8.01
CA PHE A 20 -4.06 12.10 6.57
C PHE A 20 -5.09 13.00 5.92
N THR A 21 -4.79 13.44 4.72
CA THR A 21 -5.75 14.21 3.94
C THR A 21 -6.85 13.28 3.45
N GLU A 22 -7.91 13.88 2.94
CA GLU A 22 -9.00 13.08 2.40
C GLU A 22 -8.55 12.22 1.25
N ASP A 23 -7.68 12.77 0.40
CA ASP A 23 -7.17 11.99 -0.71
C ASP A 23 -6.38 10.81 -0.20
N GLU A 24 -5.56 11.03 0.80
CA GLU A 24 -4.77 9.95 1.37
C GLU A 24 -5.65 8.90 2.02
N LEU A 25 -6.70 9.34 2.70
CA LEU A 25 -7.60 8.38 3.32
C LEU A 25 -8.32 7.54 2.28
N ALA A 26 -8.67 8.15 1.16
CA ALA A 26 -9.33 7.39 0.10
C ALA A 26 -8.39 6.31 -0.45
N VAL A 27 -7.12 6.65 -0.61
CA VAL A 27 -6.14 5.68 -1.08
C VAL A 27 -6.00 4.56 -0.07
N LEU A 28 -5.89 4.91 1.21
CA LEU A 28 -5.73 3.88 2.23
C LEU A 28 -6.94 2.96 2.28
N ALA A 29 -8.12 3.50 2.09
CA ALA A 29 -9.31 2.66 2.09
C ALA A 29 -9.28 1.65 0.96
N ARG A 30 -8.81 2.08 -0.22
CA ARG A 30 -8.71 1.16 -1.34
C ARG A 30 -7.65 0.10 -1.11
N VAL A 31 -6.51 0.52 -0.57
CA VAL A 31 -5.46 -0.44 -0.24
C VAL A 31 -5.99 -1.45 0.77
N GLY A 32 -6.72 -0.96 1.76
CA GLY A 32 -7.29 -1.86 2.75
C GLY A 32 -8.22 -2.88 2.13
N ALA A 33 -9.04 -2.46 1.18
CA ALA A 33 -9.95 -3.38 0.52
C ALA A 33 -9.17 -4.44 -0.26
N VAL A 34 -8.09 -4.05 -0.92
CA VAL A 34 -7.27 -4.99 -1.66
C VAL A 34 -6.63 -5.99 -0.71
N LEU A 35 -6.14 -5.49 0.42
CA LEU A 35 -5.47 -6.37 1.38
C LEU A 35 -6.41 -7.43 1.93
N ARG A 36 -7.70 -7.15 1.97
CA ARG A 36 -8.64 -8.14 2.46
C ARG A 36 -8.94 -9.20 1.44
N ARG A 37 -8.64 -8.93 0.18
CA ARG A 37 -8.95 -9.86 -0.88
C ARG A 37 -7.77 -10.70 -1.31
N ILE A 38 -6.58 -10.14 -1.25
CA ILE A 38 -5.41 -10.78 -1.79
C ILE A 38 -4.75 -11.64 -0.73
N ARG A 39 -4.38 -12.84 -1.07
CA ARG A 39 -3.71 -13.72 -0.12
C ARG A 39 -2.23 -13.77 -0.37
N PHE A 40 -1.83 -13.81 -1.64
CA PHE A 40 -0.42 -13.83 -2.00
C PHE A 40 -0.27 -12.90 -3.18
N GLY A 41 0.64 -11.99 -3.08
CA GLY A 41 0.85 -11.10 -4.20
C GLY A 41 1.42 -9.78 -3.75
N THR A 42 1.24 -8.80 -4.59
CA THR A 42 1.77 -7.48 -4.31
C THR A 42 0.74 -6.43 -4.62
N VAL A 43 0.88 -5.31 -3.95
CA VAL A 43 0.09 -4.13 -4.24
C VAL A 43 1.07 -3.01 -4.48
N SER A 44 0.90 -2.29 -5.57
CA SER A 44 1.78 -1.20 -5.93
C SER A 44 1.01 0.08 -6.09
N LEU A 45 1.64 1.17 -5.72
CA LEU A 45 1.05 2.48 -5.88
C LEU A 45 1.88 3.24 -6.91
N VAL A 46 1.22 3.87 -7.85
CA VAL A 46 1.89 4.73 -8.82
C VAL A 46 1.67 6.15 -8.36
N VAL A 47 2.75 6.88 -8.21
CA VAL A 47 2.70 8.23 -7.68
C VAL A 47 3.22 9.19 -8.74
N GLN A 48 2.48 10.27 -8.98
CA GLN A 48 2.91 11.31 -9.87
C GLN A 48 2.62 12.64 -9.21
N ASP A 49 3.62 13.51 -9.23
CA ASP A 49 3.45 14.82 -8.62
C ASP A 49 3.00 14.72 -7.17
N GLY A 50 3.51 13.75 -6.46
CA GLY A 50 3.19 13.61 -5.05
C GLY A 50 1.82 13.05 -4.78
N ARG A 51 1.11 12.59 -5.81
CA ARG A 51 -0.23 12.06 -5.63
C ARG A 51 -0.30 10.67 -6.17
N VAL A 52 -1.08 9.83 -5.50
CA VAL A 52 -1.29 8.47 -5.97
C VAL A 52 -2.32 8.53 -7.09
N VAL A 53 -1.91 8.10 -8.26
CA VAL A 53 -2.80 8.13 -9.42
C VAL A 53 -3.29 6.76 -9.82
N GLN A 54 -2.74 5.71 -9.24
CA GLN A 54 -3.13 4.38 -9.63
C GLN A 54 -2.74 3.39 -8.57
N ILE A 55 -3.56 2.38 -8.36
CA ILE A 55 -3.26 1.30 -7.46
C ILE A 55 -3.31 0.03 -8.29
N GLU A 56 -2.25 -0.76 -8.24
CA GLU A 56 -2.17 -1.97 -9.02
C GLU A 56 -2.03 -3.16 -8.09
N MET A 57 -2.63 -4.25 -8.47
CA MET A 57 -2.60 -5.44 -7.67
C MET A 57 -2.22 -6.61 -8.53
N ALA A 58 -1.33 -7.46 -8.04
CA ALA A 58 -0.96 -8.67 -8.73
C ALA A 58 -1.06 -9.82 -7.75
N GLU A 59 -1.93 -10.75 -8.04
CA GLU A 59 -2.09 -11.92 -7.19
C GLU A 59 -1.30 -13.06 -7.76
N LYS A 60 -0.78 -13.88 -6.87
CA LYS A 60 -0.03 -15.05 -7.28
C LYS A 60 -0.70 -16.28 -6.73
N PHE A 61 -0.66 -17.32 -7.52
CA PHE A 61 -1.18 -18.60 -7.08
C PHE A 61 -0.01 -19.54 -6.95
N ARG A 62 0.04 -20.25 -5.83
CA ARG A 62 1.08 -21.19 -5.65
C ARG A 62 0.55 -22.53 -5.95
N LEU A 63 1.22 -23.22 -6.85
CA LEU A 63 0.83 -24.57 -7.15
C LEU A 63 1.81 -25.47 -6.45
N ARG A 64 1.32 -26.36 -5.66
CA ARG A 64 2.23 -27.17 -4.92
C ARG A 64 1.96 -28.58 -5.03
#